data_a158192e3e84b171e2f6b829825fbd72
#
_entry.id   a158192e3e84b171e2f6b829825fbd72
#
_cell.length_a   1.000
_cell.length_b   1.000
_cell.length_c   1.000
_cell.angle_alpha   90.00
_cell.angle_beta   90.00
_cell.angle_gamma   90.00
#
_symmetry.space_group_name_H-M   'P 1'
#
loop_
_entity.id
_entity.type
_entity.pdbx_description
1 polymer ?
#
loop_
_entity_poly.entity_id
_entity_poly.type
_entity_poly.pdbx_seq_one_letter_code
_entity_poly.pdbx_strand_id
1 'polypeptide(L)'
;MIYVALLLLISSSAIAYDSGIAIQTDRGASLQVIVNGKVYNKQPSKFVRVRSTPGLFHLEIKVLNPWNKQWYVVKKNVQIEKGFEFQYKVVFVNRLKPELVAIKKYPIYSRYFLNPQLYNRHPIS
;
A
#
# COMPACT_ATOMS: atom_id res chain seq x y z
N MET A 1 -25.61 35.65 6.62
CA MET A 1 -24.34 35.33 7.24
C MET A 1 -23.61 34.28 6.44
N ILE A 2 -22.82 34.78 5.53
CA ILE A 2 -22.08 33.96 4.56
C ILE A 2 -21.00 33.11 5.23
N TYR A 3 -20.47 33.56 6.36
CA TYR A 3 -19.36 32.92 7.05
C TYR A 3 -19.67 31.53 7.61
N VAL A 4 -20.88 31.28 8.02
CA VAL A 4 -21.31 30.01 8.57
C VAL A 4 -21.30 28.92 7.49
N ALA A 5 -21.73 29.26 6.29
CA ALA A 5 -21.72 28.32 5.16
C ALA A 5 -20.29 27.90 4.78
N LEU A 6 -19.34 28.84 4.82
CA LEU A 6 -17.94 28.54 4.54
C LEU A 6 -17.34 27.58 5.56
N LEU A 7 -17.63 27.74 6.84
CA LEU A 7 -17.15 26.84 7.88
C LEU A 7 -17.69 25.42 7.70
N LEU A 8 -18.94 25.27 7.29
CA LEU A 8 -19.52 23.97 7.02
C LEU A 8 -18.85 23.27 5.83
N LEU A 9 -18.51 24.02 4.80
CA LEU A 9 -17.81 23.47 3.64
C LEU A 9 -16.42 22.97 4.01
N ILE A 10 -15.70 23.68 4.86
CA ILE A 10 -14.38 23.27 5.31
C ILE A 10 -14.47 21.97 6.13
N SER A 11 -15.45 21.86 7.02
CA SER A 11 -15.60 20.68 7.85
C SER A 11 -16.00 19.43 7.06
N SER A 12 -16.61 19.58 5.87
CA SER A 12 -17.02 18.45 5.05
C SER A 12 -15.91 17.95 4.11
N SER A 13 -14.75 18.60 4.11
CA SER A 13 -13.65 18.25 3.19
C SER A 13 -12.70 17.17 3.74
N ALA A 14 -13.02 16.57 4.88
CA ALA A 14 -12.18 15.53 5.48
C ALA A 14 -12.06 14.32 4.57
N ILE A 15 -10.83 13.88 4.31
CA ILE A 15 -10.54 12.71 3.50
C ILE A 15 -10.66 11.45 4.37
N ALA A 16 -11.43 10.48 3.91
CA ALA A 16 -11.58 9.21 4.59
C ALA A 16 -10.63 8.16 3.99
N TYR A 17 -9.67 7.68 4.80
CA TYR A 17 -8.78 6.60 4.43
C TYR A 17 -9.38 5.29 4.91
N ASP A 18 -10.31 4.76 4.13
CA ASP A 18 -11.10 3.58 4.49
C ASP A 18 -10.70 2.33 3.71
N SER A 19 -9.51 2.34 3.16
CA SER A 19 -8.93 1.21 2.42
C SER A 19 -7.44 1.13 2.70
N GLY A 20 -6.79 0.09 2.21
CA GLY A 20 -5.36 -0.08 2.40
C GLY A 20 -4.74 -1.09 1.45
N ILE A 21 -3.42 -1.01 1.37
CA ILE A 21 -2.58 -1.92 0.60
C ILE A 21 -1.49 -2.44 1.51
N ALA A 22 -1.30 -3.75 1.55
CA ALA A 22 -0.22 -4.37 2.31
C ALA A 22 0.58 -5.26 1.37
N ILE A 23 1.91 -5.13 1.41
CA ILE A 23 2.80 -5.88 0.54
C ILE A 23 3.87 -6.54 1.38
N GLN A 24 4.01 -7.85 1.22
CA GLN A 24 5.03 -8.63 1.89
C GLN A 24 5.89 -9.38 0.88
N THR A 25 7.05 -9.83 1.33
CA THR A 25 7.96 -10.59 0.49
C THR A 25 7.99 -12.05 0.89
N ASP A 26 8.30 -12.89 -0.07
CA ASP A 26 8.67 -14.27 0.18
C ASP A 26 10.13 -14.32 0.61
N ARG A 27 10.48 -15.25 1.52
CA ARG A 27 11.85 -15.50 2.00
C ARG A 27 12.56 -14.27 2.57
N GLY A 28 11.81 -13.30 3.05
CA GLY A 28 12.37 -12.15 3.75
C GLY A 28 13.16 -11.18 2.88
N ALA A 29 12.91 -11.16 1.57
CA ALA A 29 13.52 -10.18 0.68
C ALA A 29 13.08 -8.75 1.07
N SER A 30 13.98 -7.79 0.90
CA SER A 30 13.67 -6.38 1.17
C SER A 30 12.94 -5.75 0.00
N LEU A 31 11.97 -4.88 0.30
CA LEU A 31 11.22 -4.19 -0.73
C LEU A 31 11.02 -2.71 -0.40
N GLN A 32 10.82 -1.93 -1.45
CA GLN A 32 10.45 -0.52 -1.38
C GLN A 32 9.21 -0.32 -2.25
N VAL A 33 8.19 0.30 -1.68
CA VAL A 33 6.90 0.50 -2.35
C VAL A 33 6.75 1.94 -2.83
N ILE A 34 6.43 2.07 -4.10
CA ILE A 34 6.16 3.34 -4.76
C ILE A 34 4.73 3.28 -5.30
N VAL A 35 3.90 4.25 -4.93
CA VAL A 35 2.52 4.32 -5.38
C VAL A 35 2.31 5.63 -6.11
N ASN A 36 1.88 5.56 -7.37
CA ASN A 36 1.68 6.73 -8.22
C ASN A 36 2.91 7.66 -8.22
N GLY A 37 4.11 7.06 -8.23
CA GLY A 37 5.37 7.79 -8.25
C GLY A 37 5.90 8.24 -6.90
N LYS A 38 5.17 8.00 -5.81
CA LYS A 38 5.58 8.42 -4.47
C LYS A 38 6.12 7.24 -3.67
N VAL A 39 7.29 7.41 -3.08
CA VAL A 39 7.93 6.38 -2.24
C VAL A 39 7.29 6.40 -0.85
N TYR A 40 6.81 5.25 -0.38
CA TYR A 40 6.14 5.14 0.91
C TYR A 40 7.02 4.60 2.03
N ASN A 41 8.07 3.85 1.71
CA ASN A 41 9.06 3.43 2.70
C ASN A 41 10.47 3.77 2.22
N LYS A 42 11.10 4.75 2.82
CA LYS A 42 12.47 5.15 2.48
C LYS A 42 13.47 4.05 2.80
N GLN A 43 13.25 3.34 3.89
CA GLN A 43 14.08 2.22 4.28
C GLN A 43 13.45 0.93 3.75
N PRO A 44 14.17 0.11 2.98
CA PRO A 44 13.65 -1.16 2.54
C PRO A 44 13.22 -2.03 3.72
N SER A 45 12.10 -2.71 3.59
CA SER A 45 11.58 -3.57 4.64
C SER A 45 10.93 -4.80 4.03
N LYS A 46 10.63 -5.79 4.87
CA LYS A 46 10.03 -7.06 4.44
C LYS A 46 8.52 -6.98 4.29
N PHE A 47 7.91 -5.97 4.89
CA PHE A 47 6.48 -5.78 4.93
C PHE A 47 6.16 -4.29 4.95
N VAL A 48 5.29 -3.85 4.05
CA VAL A 48 4.88 -2.45 3.96
C VAL A 48 3.36 -2.40 3.92
N ARG A 49 2.77 -1.60 4.81
CA ARG A 49 1.32 -1.35 4.83
C ARG A 49 1.06 0.13 4.67
N VAL A 50 0.14 0.46 3.76
CA VAL A 50 -0.21 1.84 3.45
C VAL A 50 -1.73 1.98 3.49
N ARG A 51 -2.22 2.96 4.23
CA ARG A 51 -3.65 3.33 4.19
C ARG A 51 -3.92 4.09 2.90
N SER A 52 -5.10 3.89 2.35
CA SER A 52 -5.47 4.53 1.08
C SER A 52 -6.94 4.89 1.04
N THR A 53 -7.27 5.81 0.13
CA THR A 53 -8.62 5.95 -0.39
C THR A 53 -8.89 4.82 -1.38
N PRO A 54 -10.16 4.50 -1.70
CA PRO A 54 -10.45 3.55 -2.78
C PRO A 54 -10.07 4.15 -4.14
N GLY A 55 -9.79 3.28 -5.10
CA GLY A 55 -9.49 3.71 -6.46
C GLY A 55 -8.46 2.85 -7.17
N LEU A 56 -8.02 3.33 -8.33
CA LEU A 56 -7.01 2.67 -9.13
C LEU A 56 -5.64 3.27 -8.83
N PHE A 57 -4.67 2.43 -8.49
CA PHE A 57 -3.32 2.86 -8.17
C PHE A 57 -2.28 2.14 -8.99
N HIS A 58 -1.25 2.86 -9.38
CA HIS A 58 -0.09 2.30 -10.05
C HIS A 58 0.98 1.97 -9.01
N LEU A 59 1.24 0.68 -8.81
CA LEU A 59 2.26 0.20 -7.89
C LEU A 59 3.56 -0.06 -8.64
N GLU A 60 4.66 0.41 -8.07
CA GLU A 60 5.99 0.05 -8.48
C GLU A 60 6.73 -0.45 -7.24
N ILE A 61 7.19 -1.69 -7.29
CA ILE A 61 7.82 -2.32 -6.14
C ILE A 61 9.25 -2.68 -6.52
N LYS A 62 10.20 -2.07 -5.80
CA LYS A 62 11.61 -2.44 -5.92
C LYS A 62 11.89 -3.51 -4.89
N VAL A 63 12.41 -4.64 -5.34
CA VAL A 63 12.66 -5.79 -4.47
C VAL A 63 14.08 -6.29 -4.65
N LEU A 64 14.75 -6.55 -3.53
CA LEU A 64 16.10 -7.09 -3.52
C LEU A 64 16.03 -8.62 -3.59
N ASN A 65 16.56 -9.17 -4.66
CA ASN A 65 16.59 -10.62 -4.83
C ASN A 65 17.52 -11.25 -3.79
N PRO A 66 17.04 -12.15 -2.94
CA PRO A 66 17.86 -12.72 -1.87
C PRO A 66 18.96 -13.68 -2.35
N TRP A 67 18.89 -14.17 -3.57
CA TRP A 67 19.89 -15.09 -4.12
C TRP A 67 21.05 -14.38 -4.81
N ASN A 68 20.76 -13.42 -5.71
CA ASN A 68 21.81 -12.73 -6.46
C ASN A 68 22.12 -11.32 -5.96
N LYS A 69 21.36 -10.81 -4.97
CA LYS A 69 21.56 -9.50 -4.35
C LYS A 69 21.36 -8.32 -5.32
N GLN A 70 20.60 -8.52 -6.37
CA GLN A 70 20.27 -7.45 -7.32
C GLN A 70 18.86 -6.95 -7.10
N TRP A 71 18.63 -5.68 -7.42
CA TRP A 71 17.32 -5.05 -7.32
C TRP A 71 16.53 -5.28 -8.60
N TYR A 72 15.28 -5.68 -8.43
CA TYR A 72 14.32 -5.83 -9.52
C TYR A 72 13.13 -4.91 -9.30
N VAL A 73 12.40 -4.62 -10.36
CA VAL A 73 11.21 -3.76 -10.29
C VAL A 73 10.00 -4.53 -10.80
N VAL A 74 8.92 -4.51 -10.03
CA VAL A 74 7.62 -5.03 -10.42
C VAL A 74 6.65 -3.87 -10.52
N LYS A 75 5.94 -3.77 -11.63
CA LYS A 75 4.92 -2.74 -11.85
C LYS A 75 3.56 -3.39 -12.03
N LYS A 76 2.55 -2.85 -11.35
CA LYS A 76 1.18 -3.38 -11.46
C LYS A 76 0.17 -2.28 -11.14
N ASN A 77 -0.90 -2.22 -11.92
CA ASN A 77 -2.06 -1.41 -11.59
C ASN A 77 -3.01 -2.24 -10.73
N VAL A 78 -3.49 -1.67 -9.64
CA VAL A 78 -4.39 -2.35 -8.73
C VAL A 78 -5.64 -1.51 -8.46
N GLN A 79 -6.78 -2.18 -8.37
CA GLN A 79 -8.06 -1.57 -8.01
C GLN A 79 -8.31 -1.86 -6.54
N ILE A 80 -8.43 -0.80 -5.73
CA ILE A 80 -8.65 -0.91 -4.29
C ILE A 80 -10.10 -0.54 -3.98
N GLU A 81 -10.86 -1.49 -3.45
CA GLU A 81 -12.25 -1.29 -3.09
C GLU A 81 -12.37 -0.60 -1.74
N LYS A 82 -13.40 0.23 -1.60
CA LYS A 82 -13.74 0.87 -0.34
C LYS A 82 -14.03 -0.19 0.73
N GLY A 83 -13.48 0.01 1.91
CA GLY A 83 -13.76 -0.85 3.05
C GLY A 83 -12.87 -2.08 3.18
N PHE A 84 -11.82 -2.20 2.36
CA PHE A 84 -10.93 -3.37 2.39
C PHE A 84 -9.46 -2.99 2.38
N GLU A 85 -8.65 -3.84 3.04
CA GLU A 85 -7.22 -3.86 2.86
C GLU A 85 -6.86 -5.01 1.92
N PHE A 86 -6.17 -4.69 0.84
CA PHE A 86 -5.72 -5.66 -0.16
C PHE A 86 -4.30 -6.09 0.14
N GLN A 87 -4.09 -7.39 0.30
CA GLN A 87 -2.78 -7.94 0.62
C GLN A 87 -2.16 -8.62 -0.59
N TYR A 88 -0.90 -8.27 -0.83
CA TYR A 88 -0.09 -8.79 -1.93
C TYR A 88 1.21 -9.37 -1.40
N LYS A 89 1.76 -10.29 -2.16
CA LYS A 89 3.04 -10.90 -1.85
C LYS A 89 3.92 -10.87 -3.09
N VAL A 90 5.19 -10.48 -2.92
CA VAL A 90 6.18 -10.59 -3.99
C VAL A 90 6.83 -11.95 -3.88
N VAL A 91 6.73 -12.74 -4.95
CA VAL A 91 7.35 -14.06 -5.05
C VAL A 91 8.34 -14.08 -6.22
N PHE A 92 9.40 -14.84 -6.09
CA PHE A 92 10.38 -15.01 -7.17
C PHE A 92 10.17 -16.34 -7.87
N VAL A 93 9.80 -16.27 -9.15
CA VAL A 93 9.64 -17.45 -10.00
C VAL A 93 11.03 -17.87 -10.48
N ASN A 94 11.39 -19.13 -10.26
CA ASN A 94 12.71 -19.66 -10.61
C ASN A 94 13.88 -18.85 -10.07
N ARG A 95 13.71 -18.18 -8.92
CA ARG A 95 14.71 -17.35 -8.26
C ARG A 95 15.16 -16.10 -9.03
N LEU A 96 14.56 -15.84 -10.19
CA LEU A 96 15.01 -14.73 -11.04
C LEU A 96 13.92 -13.69 -11.32
N LYS A 97 12.67 -14.11 -11.47
CA LYS A 97 11.60 -13.22 -11.88
C LYS A 97 10.66 -12.89 -10.72
N PRO A 98 10.60 -11.64 -10.25
CA PRO A 98 9.64 -11.27 -9.23
C PRO A 98 8.23 -11.08 -9.82
N GLU A 99 7.23 -11.55 -9.09
CA GLU A 99 5.82 -11.36 -9.43
C GLU A 99 5.06 -10.88 -8.19
N LEU A 100 4.10 -10.00 -8.42
CA LEU A 100 3.20 -9.53 -7.37
C LEU A 100 1.92 -10.36 -7.43
N VAL A 101 1.66 -11.11 -6.36
CA VAL A 101 0.52 -12.01 -6.27
C VAL A 101 -0.46 -11.49 -5.23
N ALA A 102 -1.74 -11.41 -5.58
CA ALA A 102 -2.80 -11.09 -4.62
C ALA A 102 -3.01 -12.28 -3.69
N ILE A 103 -2.98 -12.03 -2.38
CA ILE A 103 -3.18 -13.09 -1.38
C ILE A 103 -4.62 -13.11 -0.92
N LYS A 104 -5.08 -12.01 -0.33
CA LYS A 104 -6.45 -11.85 0.12
C LYS A 104 -6.76 -10.41 0.48
N LYS A 105 -8.04 -10.14 0.81
CA LYS A 105 -8.49 -8.84 1.27
C LYS A 105 -9.19 -8.98 2.61
N TYR A 106 -9.00 -8.00 3.49
CA TYR A 106 -9.61 -7.95 4.81
C TYR A 106 -10.54 -6.75 4.93
N PRO A 107 -11.70 -6.88 5.62
CA PRO A 107 -12.53 -5.73 5.92
C PRO A 107 -11.82 -4.73 6.83
N ILE A 108 -12.07 -3.45 6.63
CA ILE A 108 -11.42 -2.38 7.41
C ILE A 108 -11.81 -2.40 8.89
N TYR A 109 -12.95 -2.97 9.24
CA TYR A 109 -13.38 -3.06 10.64
C TYR A 109 -12.71 -4.19 11.41
N SER A 110 -11.80 -4.94 10.81
CA SER A 110 -11.04 -5.95 11.51
C SER A 110 -10.07 -5.30 12.51
N ARG A 111 -9.73 -6.00 13.58
CA ARG A 111 -8.75 -5.52 14.56
C ARG A 111 -7.42 -5.18 13.91
N TYR A 112 -7.08 -5.92 12.90
CA TYR A 112 -5.85 -5.76 12.14
C TYR A 112 -5.78 -4.39 11.47
N PHE A 113 -6.89 -3.94 10.89
CA PHE A 113 -6.97 -2.65 10.24
C PHE A 113 -7.02 -1.48 11.23
N LEU A 114 -7.55 -1.71 12.43
CA LEU A 114 -7.75 -0.63 13.40
C LEU A 114 -6.48 -0.17 14.12
N ASN A 115 -5.36 -0.86 13.94
CA ASN A 115 -4.11 -0.48 14.57
C ASN A 115 -3.29 0.42 13.63
N PRO A 116 -3.26 1.75 13.85
CA PRO A 116 -2.56 2.67 12.95
C PRO A 116 -1.05 2.49 12.94
N GLN A 117 -0.47 1.90 13.97
CA GLN A 117 0.97 1.66 14.05
C GLN A 117 1.45 0.62 13.04
N LEU A 118 0.55 -0.17 12.48
CA LEU A 118 0.87 -1.15 11.45
C LEU A 118 0.98 -0.52 10.06
N TYR A 119 0.64 0.76 9.92
CA TYR A 119 0.65 1.44 8.63
C TYR A 119 1.80 2.43 8.52
N ASN A 120 2.23 2.68 7.29
CA ASN A 120 3.19 3.72 7.00
C ASN A 120 2.60 5.09 7.34
N ARG A 121 3.50 6.04 7.60
CA ARG A 121 3.15 7.35 8.11
C ARG A 121 2.27 8.18 7.17
N HIS A 122 2.44 8.00 5.86
CA HIS A 122 1.76 8.83 4.86
C HIS A 122 0.74 8.00 4.08
N PRO A 123 -0.57 8.20 4.32
CA PRO A 123 -1.60 7.53 3.54
C PRO A 123 -1.60 7.97 2.08
N ILE A 124 -2.08 7.10 1.22
CA ILE A 124 -2.33 7.41 -0.19
C ILE A 124 -3.64 8.17 -0.28
N SER A 125 -3.61 9.32 -0.87
CA SER A 125 -4.83 10.12 -1.05
C SER A 125 -5.08 10.46 -2.51
#